data_dc3771f453b8789fd9c4f9266ea2bc65
#
_entry.id   dc3771f453b8789fd9c4f9266ea2bc65
#
_cell.length_a   1.000
_cell.length_b   1.000
_cell.length_c   1.000
_cell.angle_alpha   90.00
_cell.angle_beta   90.00
_cell.angle_gamma   90.00
#
_symmetry.space_group_name_H-M   'P 1'
#
loop_
_entity.id
_entity.type
_entity.pdbx_description
1 polymer ?
#
loop_
_entity_poly.entity_id
_entity_poly.type
_entity_poly.pdbx_seq_one_letter_code
_entity_poly.pdbx_strand_id
1 'polypeptide(L)'
;MKVMKENKFVNNIKLKKVLTTLVVSASLAAVCIPIGVYAYNDVRQQDSIQQVSYKQDEYKQSIEELVSGIDELDNAGCIQRIVALEEALNNLSENDWKLYNGGNSGYYNQNKSNLNNAIKHVKNHAYELYNSRIQENTVDTTDLSEDDCNSYKSNLDAIRSEIDEAKDTVFDSEDSYNELVTKIDDQKTVYDNAIEQIQTKEKERKAAEEAAAKNPNYNGQAVEYNSSKGSYGYYNNSGVWTPAYYNDYYGEAASDGSMTQWADGYYVAHSWSSNGRAIASRPGEVYINGRYYRYVSSRVVPVGQEYDDELEAWVHQNGGIAFQTCVSGGYLITHYEPVD
;
A
#
# COMPACT_ATOMS: atom_id res chain seq x y z
N MET A 1 4.55 -20.27 -19.10
CA MET A 1 5.78 -19.52 -19.47
C MET A 1 5.91 -18.21 -18.68
N LYS A 2 5.60 -18.20 -17.36
CA LYS A 2 5.61 -17.00 -16.49
C LYS A 2 6.50 -17.11 -15.23
N VAL A 3 7.13 -18.25 -15.00
CA VAL A 3 7.93 -18.56 -13.79
C VAL A 3 9.41 -18.17 -13.89
N MET A 4 9.89 -17.73 -15.05
CA MET A 4 11.35 -17.45 -15.25
C MET A 4 11.75 -15.97 -15.05
N LYS A 5 10.85 -15.04 -14.74
CA LYS A 5 11.20 -13.61 -14.56
C LYS A 5 11.51 -13.22 -13.11
N GLU A 6 10.98 -13.92 -12.11
CA GLU A 6 11.16 -13.55 -10.70
C GLU A 6 12.55 -13.85 -10.13
N ASN A 7 13.23 -14.91 -10.63
CA ASN A 7 14.56 -15.26 -10.12
C ASN A 7 15.71 -14.34 -10.55
N LYS A 8 15.51 -13.47 -11.56
CA LYS A 8 16.56 -12.51 -11.97
C LYS A 8 16.59 -11.25 -11.12
N PHE A 9 15.47 -10.87 -10.51
CA PHE A 9 15.39 -9.65 -9.69
C PHE A 9 16.03 -9.85 -8.32
N VAL A 10 15.76 -10.99 -7.68
CA VAL A 10 16.34 -11.34 -6.36
C VAL A 10 17.85 -11.51 -6.41
N ASN A 11 18.39 -12.10 -7.50
CA ASN A 11 19.83 -12.27 -7.65
C ASN A 11 20.57 -10.95 -7.94
N ASN A 12 19.94 -9.96 -8.57
CA ASN A 12 20.56 -8.64 -8.79
C ASN A 12 20.64 -7.81 -7.50
N ILE A 13 19.70 -7.98 -6.58
CA ILE A 13 19.71 -7.27 -5.29
C ILE A 13 20.84 -7.85 -4.39
N LYS A 14 21.00 -9.18 -4.35
CA LYS A 14 22.09 -9.82 -3.60
C LYS A 14 23.48 -9.48 -4.14
N LEU A 15 23.65 -9.39 -5.47
CA LEU A 15 24.93 -9.05 -6.08
C LEU A 15 25.29 -7.57 -5.88
N LYS A 16 24.31 -6.65 -5.92
CA LYS A 16 24.54 -5.23 -5.59
C LYS A 16 24.89 -5.04 -4.12
N LYS A 17 24.24 -5.75 -3.18
CA LYS A 17 24.56 -5.68 -1.75
C LYS A 17 26.02 -6.10 -1.47
N VAL A 18 26.56 -7.12 -2.13
CA VAL A 18 27.94 -7.58 -1.95
C VAL A 18 28.95 -6.59 -2.53
N LEU A 19 28.67 -5.94 -3.65
CA LEU A 19 29.63 -5.01 -4.28
C LEU A 19 29.70 -3.66 -3.54
N THR A 20 28.57 -3.17 -2.98
CA THR A 20 28.53 -1.89 -2.27
C THR A 20 29.20 -1.97 -0.90
N THR A 21 29.07 -3.11 -0.20
CA THR A 21 29.73 -3.37 1.08
C THR A 21 31.26 -3.42 0.93
N LEU A 22 31.77 -3.90 -0.22
CA LEU A 22 33.22 -3.97 -0.49
C LEU A 22 33.87 -2.61 -0.81
N VAL A 23 33.11 -1.64 -1.34
CA VAL A 23 33.64 -0.31 -1.70
C VAL A 23 33.71 0.61 -0.49
N VAL A 24 32.74 0.55 0.44
CA VAL A 24 32.73 1.39 1.65
C VAL A 24 33.74 0.88 2.68
N SER A 25 33.90 -0.43 2.82
CA SER A 25 34.89 -1.02 3.75
C SER A 25 36.33 -0.81 3.30
N ALA A 26 36.58 -0.71 1.99
CA ALA A 26 37.96 -0.50 1.49
C ALA A 26 38.46 0.95 1.67
N SER A 27 37.57 1.94 1.72
CA SER A 27 37.98 3.35 1.92
C SER A 27 38.23 3.69 3.41
N LEU A 28 37.57 3.03 4.34
CA LEU A 28 37.76 3.25 5.80
C LEU A 28 38.93 2.44 6.37
N ALA A 29 39.21 1.26 5.84
CA ALA A 29 40.34 0.44 6.31
C ALA A 29 41.72 1.04 6.00
N ALA A 30 41.81 2.00 5.08
CA ALA A 30 43.09 2.65 4.73
C ALA A 30 43.51 3.73 5.72
N VAL A 31 42.63 4.19 6.62
CA VAL A 31 42.92 5.32 7.54
C VAL A 31 43.32 4.86 8.96
N CYS A 32 43.07 3.61 9.33
CA CYS A 32 43.34 3.11 10.67
C CYS A 32 44.70 2.42 10.75
N ILE A 33 45.81 3.20 10.74
CA ILE A 33 47.11 2.69 11.16
C ILE A 33 47.35 3.18 12.60
N PRO A 34 47.53 2.29 13.60
CA PRO A 34 47.89 2.74 14.94
C PRO A 34 49.21 3.49 14.88
N ILE A 35 49.19 4.76 15.28
CA ILE A 35 50.39 5.57 15.41
C ILE A 35 51.14 5.11 16.64
N GLY A 36 52.05 4.17 16.43
CA GLY A 36 52.99 3.73 17.49
C GLY A 36 53.83 4.92 17.98
N VAL A 37 53.99 5.00 19.27
CA VAL A 37 54.78 5.98 20.03
C VAL A 37 56.17 6.14 19.42
N TYR A 38 56.47 7.33 18.81
CA TYR A 38 57.82 7.68 18.42
C TYR A 38 58.33 8.79 19.32
N ALA A 39 59.29 8.43 20.11
CA ALA A 39 60.09 9.37 20.88
C ALA A 39 61.30 9.86 20.05
N TYR A 40 61.51 11.17 20.11
CA TYR A 40 62.77 11.94 19.93
C TYR A 40 63.37 12.19 18.54
N ASN A 41 63.17 13.37 18.02
CA ASN A 41 64.17 14.42 17.64
C ASN A 41 63.42 15.53 16.91
N ASP A 42 63.73 16.81 17.15
CA ASP A 42 62.96 17.99 16.71
C ASP A 42 62.61 18.08 15.21
N VAL A 43 63.48 17.60 14.32
CA VAL A 43 63.19 17.57 12.87
C VAL A 43 62.19 16.47 12.50
N ARG A 44 62.26 15.31 13.13
CA ARG A 44 61.30 14.22 12.92
C ARG A 44 59.94 14.52 13.56
N GLN A 45 59.92 15.40 14.55
CA GLN A 45 58.67 15.82 15.18
C GLN A 45 57.83 16.70 14.25
N GLN A 46 58.47 17.60 13.46
CA GLN A 46 57.76 18.41 12.45
C GLN A 46 57.21 17.56 11.29
N ASP A 47 57.97 16.59 10.77
CA ASP A 47 57.50 15.68 9.74
C ASP A 47 56.38 14.78 10.24
N SER A 48 56.45 14.33 11.49
CA SER A 48 55.37 13.51 12.09
C SER A 48 54.10 14.31 12.36
N ILE A 49 54.25 15.60 12.77
CA ILE A 49 53.10 16.51 12.95
C ILE A 49 52.40 16.79 11.59
N GLN A 50 53.16 16.99 10.52
CA GLN A 50 52.59 17.18 9.19
C GLN A 50 51.86 15.94 8.68
N GLN A 51 52.43 14.75 8.87
CA GLN A 51 51.79 13.50 8.51
C GLN A 51 50.51 13.24 9.32
N VAL A 52 50.53 13.52 10.62
CA VAL A 52 49.35 13.44 11.48
C VAL A 52 48.29 14.44 11.05
N SER A 53 48.70 15.70 10.75
CA SER A 53 47.79 16.74 10.26
C SER A 53 47.08 16.30 8.98
N TYR A 54 47.83 15.81 7.99
CA TYR A 54 47.25 15.34 6.74
C TYR A 54 46.23 14.21 6.93
N LYS A 55 46.55 13.20 7.75
CA LYS A 55 45.63 12.09 8.05
C LYS A 55 44.38 12.55 8.79
N GLN A 56 44.49 13.52 9.68
CA GLN A 56 43.36 14.05 10.42
C GLN A 56 42.45 14.91 9.52
N ASP A 57 43.04 15.63 8.54
CA ASP A 57 42.27 16.35 7.54
C ASP A 57 41.48 15.40 6.62
N GLU A 58 42.11 14.30 6.15
CA GLU A 58 41.39 13.24 5.41
C GLU A 58 40.26 12.60 6.24
N TYR A 59 40.53 12.31 7.51
CA TYR A 59 39.54 11.74 8.40
C TYR A 59 38.38 12.71 8.68
N LYS A 60 38.68 13.99 8.84
CA LYS A 60 37.65 15.04 8.97
C LYS A 60 36.77 15.12 7.74
N GLN A 61 37.36 15.08 6.55
CA GLN A 61 36.60 15.05 5.29
C GLN A 61 35.71 13.80 5.21
N SER A 62 36.22 12.64 5.58
CA SER A 62 35.42 11.38 5.62
C SER A 62 34.23 11.48 6.59
N ILE A 63 34.39 12.12 7.75
CA ILE A 63 33.30 12.39 8.68
C ILE A 63 32.27 13.34 8.04
N GLU A 64 32.70 14.42 7.40
CA GLU A 64 31.83 15.39 6.73
C GLU A 64 30.99 14.69 5.61
N GLU A 65 31.59 13.78 4.86
CA GLU A 65 30.89 12.98 3.85
C GLU A 65 29.87 12.02 4.48
N LEU A 66 30.23 11.36 5.59
CA LEU A 66 29.35 10.43 6.29
C LEU A 66 28.13 11.11 6.95
N VAL A 67 28.27 12.36 7.40
CA VAL A 67 27.18 13.11 8.05
C VAL A 67 26.28 13.86 7.06
N SER A 68 26.65 13.90 5.77
CA SER A 68 25.90 14.58 4.72
C SER A 68 24.91 13.65 4.00
N GLY A 69 23.89 14.23 3.35
CA GLY A 69 22.96 13.52 2.45
C GLY A 69 22.15 12.41 3.12
N ILE A 70 21.90 12.49 4.42
CA ILE A 70 21.17 11.46 5.18
C ILE A 70 19.73 11.34 4.71
N ASP A 71 19.07 12.46 4.45
CA ASP A 71 17.65 12.50 4.08
C ASP A 71 17.37 11.96 2.67
N GLU A 72 18.41 11.68 1.89
CA GLU A 72 18.32 11.09 0.55
C GLU A 72 18.50 9.56 0.54
N LEU A 73 18.76 8.96 1.70
CA LEU A 73 19.01 7.52 1.83
C LEU A 73 17.71 6.74 1.82
N ASP A 74 17.72 5.57 1.18
CA ASP A 74 16.73 4.52 1.38
C ASP A 74 17.04 3.68 2.64
N ASN A 75 16.16 2.76 3.02
CA ASN A 75 16.35 1.92 4.21
C ASN A 75 17.69 1.16 4.20
N ALA A 76 18.08 0.62 3.05
CA ALA A 76 19.35 -0.10 2.92
C ALA A 76 20.55 0.85 3.06
N GLY A 77 20.46 2.04 2.48
CA GLY A 77 21.43 3.12 2.63
C GLY A 77 21.55 3.59 4.06
N CYS A 78 20.45 3.72 4.79
CA CYS A 78 20.44 4.03 6.23
C CYS A 78 21.22 3.00 7.04
N ILE A 79 20.94 1.70 6.86
CA ILE A 79 21.65 0.62 7.57
C ILE A 79 23.15 0.68 7.31
N GLN A 80 23.55 0.82 6.04
CA GLN A 80 24.97 0.94 5.67
C GLN A 80 25.62 2.18 6.28
N ARG A 81 24.91 3.31 6.29
CA ARG A 81 25.41 4.56 6.87
C ARG A 81 25.57 4.47 8.38
N ILE A 82 24.65 3.83 9.10
CA ILE A 82 24.77 3.60 10.55
C ILE A 82 26.03 2.80 10.85
N VAL A 83 26.24 1.68 10.15
CA VAL A 83 27.45 0.84 10.35
C VAL A 83 28.73 1.64 10.10
N ALA A 84 28.79 2.43 9.03
CA ALA A 84 29.95 3.25 8.72
C ALA A 84 30.20 4.36 9.76
N LEU A 85 29.13 5.00 10.25
CA LEU A 85 29.22 6.01 11.30
C LEU A 85 29.67 5.42 12.65
N GLU A 86 29.17 4.23 13.01
CA GLU A 86 29.59 3.52 14.23
C GLU A 86 31.04 3.06 14.14
N GLU A 87 31.48 2.59 12.98
CA GLU A 87 32.90 2.26 12.74
C GLU A 87 33.78 3.51 12.84
N ALA A 88 33.37 4.64 12.24
CA ALA A 88 34.10 5.89 12.36
C ALA A 88 34.15 6.37 13.83
N LEU A 89 33.07 6.22 14.58
CA LEU A 89 33.03 6.56 16.00
C LEU A 89 33.97 5.68 16.84
N ASN A 90 34.01 4.37 16.57
CA ASN A 90 34.87 3.42 17.25
C ASN A 90 36.37 3.67 16.95
N ASN A 91 36.67 4.15 15.76
CA ASN A 91 38.03 4.48 15.32
C ASN A 91 38.49 5.88 15.78
N LEU A 92 37.59 6.66 16.36
CA LEU A 92 37.92 8.02 16.83
C LEU A 92 38.81 7.99 18.06
N SER A 93 40.08 8.40 17.93
CA SER A 93 41.08 8.43 19.01
C SER A 93 41.25 9.83 19.60
N GLU A 94 40.95 9.99 20.88
CA GLU A 94 41.15 11.25 21.59
C GLU A 94 42.63 11.71 21.57
N ASN A 95 43.57 10.76 21.67
CA ASN A 95 44.99 11.08 21.68
C ASN A 95 45.47 11.65 20.36
N ASP A 96 45.03 11.09 19.24
CA ASP A 96 45.42 11.56 17.90
C ASP A 96 44.88 12.97 17.63
N TRP A 97 43.64 13.23 18.04
CA TRP A 97 43.02 14.56 17.90
C TRP A 97 43.67 15.61 18.84
N LYS A 98 44.12 15.22 20.01
CA LYS A 98 44.92 16.12 20.87
C LYS A 98 46.24 16.47 20.25
N LEU A 99 46.94 15.54 19.63
CA LEU A 99 48.17 15.79 18.90
C LEU A 99 47.94 16.75 17.73
N TYR A 100 46.89 16.53 16.94
CA TYR A 100 46.50 17.39 15.84
C TYR A 100 46.23 18.84 16.26
N ASN A 101 45.58 19.04 17.40
CA ASN A 101 45.14 20.36 17.88
C ASN A 101 46.00 20.92 19.03
N GLY A 102 47.29 20.61 19.06
CA GLY A 102 48.23 21.17 20.05
C GLY A 102 47.87 20.86 21.50
N GLY A 103 47.27 19.70 21.77
CA GLY A 103 46.89 19.27 23.11
C GLY A 103 45.41 19.57 23.49
N ASN A 104 44.64 20.20 22.61
CA ASN A 104 43.24 20.52 22.84
C ASN A 104 42.34 19.39 22.30
N SER A 105 41.40 18.92 23.14
CA SER A 105 40.43 17.87 22.77
C SER A 105 39.18 18.41 22.03
N GLY A 106 39.16 19.70 21.65
CA GLY A 106 38.01 20.36 21.03
C GLY A 106 37.52 19.66 19.75
N TYR A 107 38.43 19.33 18.83
CA TYR A 107 38.08 18.63 17.60
C TYR A 107 37.61 17.21 17.84
N TYR A 108 38.19 16.47 18.79
CA TYR A 108 37.71 15.15 19.19
C TYR A 108 36.26 15.22 19.67
N ASN A 109 35.97 16.13 20.61
CA ASN A 109 34.63 16.26 21.17
C ASN A 109 33.60 16.68 20.09
N GLN A 110 34.00 17.58 19.18
CA GLN A 110 33.15 18.02 18.07
C GLN A 110 32.84 16.85 17.11
N ASN A 111 33.86 16.11 16.66
CA ASN A 111 33.67 15.00 15.75
C ASN A 111 32.85 13.85 16.39
N LYS A 112 33.12 13.56 17.66
CA LYS A 112 32.32 12.60 18.44
C LYS A 112 30.85 13.00 18.52
N SER A 113 30.58 14.29 18.77
CA SER A 113 29.21 14.82 18.78
C SER A 113 28.56 14.75 17.42
N ASN A 114 29.29 15.13 16.36
CA ASN A 114 28.77 15.07 14.99
C ASN A 114 28.40 13.64 14.57
N LEU A 115 29.26 12.67 14.83
CA LEU A 115 29.02 11.26 14.53
C LEU A 115 27.82 10.71 15.33
N ASN A 116 27.72 10.98 16.62
CA ASN A 116 26.58 10.56 17.43
C ASN A 116 25.26 11.18 16.97
N ASN A 117 25.29 12.48 16.61
CA ASN A 117 24.10 13.16 16.09
C ASN A 117 23.70 12.59 14.72
N ALA A 118 24.67 12.30 13.85
CA ALA A 118 24.42 11.69 12.56
C ALA A 118 23.83 10.28 12.70
N ILE A 119 24.38 9.44 13.58
CA ILE A 119 23.82 8.10 13.88
C ILE A 119 22.34 8.22 14.29
N LYS A 120 22.05 9.12 15.23
CA LYS A 120 20.67 9.35 15.67
C LYS A 120 19.78 9.85 14.53
N HIS A 121 20.28 10.75 13.68
CA HIS A 121 19.53 11.26 12.53
C HIS A 121 19.22 10.14 11.53
N VAL A 122 20.22 9.33 11.14
CA VAL A 122 20.01 8.21 10.22
C VAL A 122 19.04 7.18 10.79
N LYS A 123 19.12 6.86 12.08
CA LYS A 123 18.17 5.94 12.74
C LYS A 123 16.76 6.47 12.72
N ASN A 124 16.56 7.76 13.02
CA ASN A 124 15.24 8.39 12.92
C ASN A 124 14.73 8.41 11.48
N HIS A 125 15.58 8.75 10.51
CA HIS A 125 15.20 8.74 9.10
C HIS A 125 14.78 7.33 8.63
N ALA A 126 15.54 6.29 9.00
CA ALA A 126 15.16 4.91 8.70
C ALA A 126 13.82 4.51 9.32
N TYR A 127 13.57 4.91 10.58
CA TYR A 127 12.29 4.70 11.25
C TYR A 127 11.13 5.34 10.48
N GLU A 128 11.29 6.61 10.06
CA GLU A 128 10.26 7.33 9.29
C GLU A 128 10.02 6.71 7.91
N LEU A 129 11.06 6.22 7.25
CA LEU A 129 10.92 5.48 5.99
C LEU A 129 10.11 4.20 6.17
N TYR A 130 10.37 3.39 7.21
CA TYR A 130 9.56 2.22 7.51
C TYR A 130 8.12 2.59 7.85
N ASN A 131 7.92 3.61 8.69
CA ASN A 131 6.59 4.09 9.05
C ASN A 131 5.79 4.56 7.83
N SER A 132 6.41 5.31 6.91
CA SER A 132 5.78 5.74 5.65
C SER A 132 5.38 4.56 4.77
N ARG A 133 6.24 3.55 4.63
CA ARG A 133 5.92 2.35 3.86
C ARG A 133 4.77 1.54 4.47
N ILE A 134 4.66 1.49 5.80
CA ILE A 134 3.51 0.89 6.49
C ILE A 134 2.25 1.68 6.17
N GLN A 135 2.30 3.02 6.24
CA GLN A 135 1.15 3.88 5.93
C GLN A 135 0.69 3.74 4.47
N GLU A 136 1.61 3.64 3.51
CA GLU A 136 1.29 3.39 2.09
C GLU A 136 0.57 2.06 1.86
N ASN A 137 0.78 1.09 2.77
CA ASN A 137 0.10 -0.21 2.77
C ASN A 137 -1.06 -0.26 3.78
N THR A 138 -1.54 0.90 4.26
CA THR A 138 -2.69 1.06 5.15
C THR A 138 -3.80 1.77 4.39
N VAL A 139 -4.74 1.02 3.81
CA VAL A 139 -5.82 1.54 2.97
C VAL A 139 -7.18 1.10 3.50
N ASP A 140 -8.23 1.85 3.13
CA ASP A 140 -9.60 1.46 3.41
C ASP A 140 -9.95 0.15 2.66
N THR A 141 -10.52 -0.80 3.38
CA THR A 141 -10.83 -2.14 2.85
C THR A 141 -12.20 -2.25 2.21
N THR A 142 -12.99 -1.18 2.22
CA THR A 142 -14.40 -1.21 1.80
C THR A 142 -14.60 -1.71 0.37
N ASP A 143 -13.68 -1.33 -0.53
CA ASP A 143 -13.75 -1.65 -1.97
C ASP A 143 -12.68 -2.64 -2.44
N LEU A 144 -11.93 -3.25 -1.51
CA LEU A 144 -10.86 -4.18 -1.86
C LEU A 144 -11.41 -5.56 -2.19
N SER A 145 -10.76 -6.22 -3.14
CA SER A 145 -10.91 -7.66 -3.37
C SER A 145 -10.08 -8.48 -2.38
N GLU A 146 -10.34 -9.79 -2.28
CA GLU A 146 -9.52 -10.71 -1.49
C GLU A 146 -8.06 -10.71 -1.97
N ASP A 147 -7.82 -10.63 -3.28
CA ASP A 147 -6.48 -10.58 -3.86
C ASP A 147 -5.75 -9.28 -3.51
N ASP A 148 -6.47 -8.13 -3.48
CA ASP A 148 -5.90 -6.86 -3.06
C ASP A 148 -5.51 -6.91 -1.58
N CYS A 149 -6.38 -7.40 -0.69
CA CYS A 149 -6.08 -7.57 0.73
C CYS A 149 -4.85 -8.46 0.94
N ASN A 150 -4.77 -9.59 0.24
CA ASN A 150 -3.61 -10.50 0.31
C ASN A 150 -2.33 -9.85 -0.22
N SER A 151 -2.42 -8.99 -1.24
CA SER A 151 -1.28 -8.23 -1.77
C SER A 151 -0.74 -7.25 -0.73
N TYR A 152 -1.60 -6.45 -0.10
CA TYR A 152 -1.20 -5.53 0.97
C TYR A 152 -0.60 -6.27 2.17
N LYS A 153 -1.18 -7.40 2.59
CA LYS A 153 -0.61 -8.24 3.65
C LYS A 153 0.79 -8.73 3.30
N SER A 154 1.00 -9.18 2.06
CA SER A 154 2.32 -9.64 1.60
C SER A 154 3.36 -8.50 1.60
N ASN A 155 2.96 -7.28 1.24
CA ASN A 155 3.84 -6.11 1.33
C ASN A 155 4.21 -5.79 2.78
N LEU A 156 3.23 -5.85 3.71
CA LEU A 156 3.47 -5.65 5.14
C LEU A 156 4.39 -6.73 5.73
N ASP A 157 4.25 -7.99 5.29
CA ASP A 157 5.16 -9.09 5.70
C ASP A 157 6.60 -8.85 5.21
N ALA A 158 6.77 -8.31 4.01
CA ALA A 158 8.09 -7.95 3.49
C ALA A 158 8.71 -6.81 4.31
N ILE A 159 7.94 -5.75 4.63
CA ILE A 159 8.38 -4.64 5.48
C ILE A 159 8.74 -5.17 6.88
N ARG A 160 7.94 -6.07 7.47
CA ARG A 160 8.20 -6.70 8.75
C ARG A 160 9.53 -7.43 8.77
N SER A 161 9.80 -8.24 7.74
CA SER A 161 11.07 -8.97 7.62
C SER A 161 12.27 -8.02 7.57
N GLU A 162 12.16 -6.91 6.84
CA GLU A 162 13.23 -5.90 6.78
C GLU A 162 13.44 -5.21 8.14
N ILE A 163 12.37 -4.90 8.88
CA ILE A 163 12.42 -4.32 10.23
C ILE A 163 13.09 -5.30 11.20
N ASP A 164 12.72 -6.58 11.13
CA ASP A 164 13.31 -7.62 11.98
C ASP A 164 14.81 -7.81 11.72
N GLU A 165 15.24 -7.76 10.44
CA GLU A 165 16.65 -7.82 10.05
C GLU A 165 17.43 -6.56 10.50
N ALA A 166 16.77 -5.40 10.56
CA ALA A 166 17.38 -4.13 10.93
C ALA A 166 17.31 -3.83 12.45
N LYS A 167 16.67 -4.70 13.24
CA LYS A 167 16.31 -4.44 14.64
C LYS A 167 17.47 -3.89 15.45
N ASP A 168 18.59 -4.59 15.49
CA ASP A 168 19.74 -4.25 16.32
C ASP A 168 20.56 -3.05 15.79
N THR A 169 20.36 -2.70 14.51
CA THR A 169 21.12 -1.60 13.88
C THR A 169 20.36 -0.28 13.93
N VAL A 170 19.05 -0.30 13.63
CA VAL A 170 18.25 0.91 13.44
C VAL A 170 17.59 1.37 14.75
N PHE A 171 17.12 0.46 15.58
CA PHE A 171 16.28 0.80 16.72
C PHE A 171 17.08 0.91 18.01
N ASP A 172 17.02 2.08 18.65
CA ASP A 172 17.70 2.33 19.93
C ASP A 172 16.92 1.75 21.14
N SER A 173 15.64 1.42 20.94
CA SER A 173 14.78 0.85 21.97
C SER A 173 13.86 -0.23 21.42
N GLU A 174 13.51 -1.17 22.26
CA GLU A 174 12.49 -2.18 21.97
C GLU A 174 11.12 -1.52 21.70
N ASP A 175 10.84 -0.37 22.31
CA ASP A 175 9.55 0.32 22.17
C ASP A 175 9.35 0.84 20.74
N SER A 176 10.35 1.48 20.14
CA SER A 176 10.27 1.99 18.77
C SER A 176 10.15 0.88 17.72
N TYR A 177 10.84 -0.23 17.94
CA TYR A 177 10.68 -1.44 17.12
C TYR A 177 9.26 -2.02 17.27
N ASN A 178 8.78 -2.21 18.50
CA ASN A 178 7.47 -2.80 18.79
C ASN A 178 6.33 -1.91 18.27
N GLU A 179 6.50 -0.59 18.22
CA GLU A 179 5.51 0.32 17.66
C GLU A 179 5.24 0.01 16.18
N LEU A 180 6.28 -0.11 15.35
CA LEU A 180 6.12 -0.43 13.92
C LEU A 180 5.56 -1.84 13.72
N VAL A 181 6.03 -2.79 14.52
CA VAL A 181 5.54 -4.17 14.51
C VAL A 181 4.05 -4.22 14.81
N THR A 182 3.59 -3.52 15.85
CA THR A 182 2.18 -3.46 16.24
C THR A 182 1.34 -2.85 15.12
N LYS A 183 1.79 -1.76 14.49
CA LYS A 183 1.09 -1.15 13.35
C LYS A 183 0.90 -2.14 12.20
N ILE A 184 1.92 -2.95 11.90
CA ILE A 184 1.83 -3.99 10.86
C ILE A 184 0.82 -5.07 11.27
N ASP A 185 0.89 -5.59 12.48
CA ASP A 185 0.04 -6.68 12.96
C ASP A 185 -1.44 -6.22 13.04
N ASP A 186 -1.69 -4.99 13.51
CA ASP A 186 -3.02 -4.38 13.55
C ASP A 186 -3.60 -4.25 12.14
N GLN A 187 -2.83 -3.73 11.19
CA GLN A 187 -3.29 -3.57 9.81
C GLN A 187 -3.53 -4.91 9.11
N LYS A 188 -2.70 -5.92 9.35
CA LYS A 188 -2.93 -7.28 8.84
C LYS A 188 -4.24 -7.87 9.40
N THR A 189 -4.54 -7.60 10.67
CA THR A 189 -5.82 -8.01 11.27
C THR A 189 -7.01 -7.34 10.59
N VAL A 190 -6.90 -6.07 10.19
CA VAL A 190 -7.94 -5.39 9.39
C VAL A 190 -8.17 -6.09 8.06
N TYR A 191 -7.10 -6.46 7.35
CA TYR A 191 -7.20 -7.19 6.07
C TYR A 191 -7.77 -8.61 6.25
N ASP A 192 -7.38 -9.33 7.32
CA ASP A 192 -7.94 -10.65 7.61
C ASP A 192 -9.44 -10.59 7.84
N ASN A 193 -9.91 -9.59 8.60
CA ASN A 193 -11.34 -9.38 8.82
C ASN A 193 -12.09 -9.01 7.52
N ALA A 194 -11.47 -8.22 6.65
CA ALA A 194 -12.04 -7.89 5.35
C ALA A 194 -12.16 -9.12 4.45
N ILE A 195 -11.14 -9.97 4.39
CA ILE A 195 -11.14 -11.24 3.64
C ILE A 195 -12.26 -12.15 4.17
N GLU A 196 -12.38 -12.31 5.49
CA GLU A 196 -13.44 -13.14 6.08
C GLU A 196 -14.83 -12.62 5.70
N GLN A 197 -15.05 -11.30 5.70
CA GLN A 197 -16.32 -10.72 5.27
C GLN A 197 -16.59 -10.96 3.79
N ILE A 198 -15.57 -10.81 2.91
CA ILE A 198 -15.69 -11.09 1.48
C ILE A 198 -16.07 -12.55 1.24
N GLN A 199 -15.37 -13.47 1.89
CA GLN A 199 -15.62 -14.91 1.77
C GLN A 199 -17.00 -15.31 2.31
N THR A 200 -17.44 -14.71 3.41
CA THR A 200 -18.76 -14.94 3.99
C THR A 200 -19.86 -14.49 3.02
N LYS A 201 -19.75 -13.27 2.48
CA LYS A 201 -20.67 -12.76 1.47
C LYS A 201 -20.73 -13.66 0.22
N GLU A 202 -19.58 -14.13 -0.24
CA GLU A 202 -19.52 -15.04 -1.40
C GLU A 202 -20.18 -16.39 -1.13
N LYS A 203 -19.98 -16.95 0.08
CA LYS A 203 -20.63 -18.19 0.50
C LYS A 203 -22.15 -18.05 0.60
N GLU A 204 -22.61 -16.94 1.18
CA GLU A 204 -24.03 -16.62 1.28
C GLU A 204 -24.65 -16.45 -0.12
N ARG A 205 -23.95 -15.77 -1.03
CA ARG A 205 -24.37 -15.63 -2.43
C ARG A 205 -24.53 -16.99 -3.10
N LYS A 206 -23.52 -17.87 -2.99
CA LYS A 206 -23.59 -19.22 -3.57
C LYS A 206 -24.71 -20.07 -2.97
N ALA A 207 -24.90 -19.99 -1.65
CA ALA A 207 -25.97 -20.71 -0.99
C ALA A 207 -27.38 -20.24 -1.45
N ALA A 208 -27.53 -18.92 -1.65
CA ALA A 208 -28.74 -18.34 -2.19
C ALA A 208 -28.99 -18.77 -3.65
N GLU A 209 -27.96 -18.81 -4.49
CA GLU A 209 -28.03 -19.32 -5.86
C GLU A 209 -28.41 -20.80 -5.91
N GLU A 210 -27.83 -21.66 -5.05
CA GLU A 210 -28.15 -23.06 -4.96
C GLU A 210 -29.60 -23.29 -4.45
N ALA A 211 -30.04 -22.50 -3.47
CA ALA A 211 -31.41 -22.57 -2.96
C ALA A 211 -32.44 -22.17 -4.02
N ALA A 212 -32.15 -21.12 -4.80
CA ALA A 212 -32.95 -20.69 -5.92
C ALA A 212 -33.04 -21.79 -7.00
N ALA A 213 -31.93 -22.44 -7.34
CA ALA A 213 -31.88 -23.51 -8.35
C ALA A 213 -32.63 -24.77 -7.94
N LYS A 214 -32.79 -25.05 -6.64
CA LYS A 214 -33.49 -26.23 -6.10
C LYS A 214 -34.98 -26.00 -5.89
N ASN A 215 -35.51 -24.78 -6.09
CA ASN A 215 -36.92 -24.49 -5.92
C ASN A 215 -37.72 -25.04 -7.12
N PRO A 216 -38.59 -26.05 -6.94
CA PRO A 216 -39.38 -26.66 -8.03
C PRO A 216 -40.41 -25.70 -8.64
N ASN A 217 -40.73 -24.59 -7.97
CA ASN A 217 -41.55 -23.49 -8.49
C ASN A 217 -40.76 -22.37 -9.12
N TYR A 218 -39.43 -22.59 -9.28
CA TYR A 218 -38.55 -21.63 -9.91
C TYR A 218 -38.80 -21.61 -11.43
N ASN A 219 -39.75 -20.80 -11.84
CA ASN A 219 -40.14 -20.60 -13.24
C ASN A 219 -39.54 -19.34 -13.84
N GLY A 220 -38.45 -18.80 -13.23
CA GLY A 220 -37.86 -17.53 -13.64
C GLY A 220 -38.60 -16.28 -13.17
N GLN A 221 -39.59 -16.45 -12.26
CA GLN A 221 -40.30 -15.30 -11.70
C GLN A 221 -39.38 -14.56 -10.70
N ALA A 222 -39.33 -13.26 -10.80
CA ALA A 222 -38.69 -12.41 -9.80
C ALA A 222 -39.39 -12.64 -8.47
N VAL A 223 -38.63 -13.00 -7.46
CA VAL A 223 -39.12 -12.92 -6.09
C VAL A 223 -39.05 -11.44 -5.77
N GLU A 224 -40.21 -10.82 -5.54
CA GLU A 224 -40.28 -9.48 -4.99
C GLU A 224 -39.50 -9.50 -3.66
N TYR A 225 -38.32 -8.93 -3.65
CA TYR A 225 -37.47 -9.02 -2.49
C TYR A 225 -37.82 -7.92 -1.52
N ASN A 226 -38.52 -8.30 -0.51
CA ASN A 226 -38.96 -7.44 0.55
C ASN A 226 -38.01 -7.61 1.74
N SER A 227 -37.12 -6.62 1.95
CA SER A 227 -36.59 -6.29 3.26
C SER A 227 -35.22 -6.76 3.74
N SER A 228 -34.34 -7.43 3.00
CA SER A 228 -32.98 -7.64 3.49
C SER A 228 -31.93 -6.98 2.61
N LYS A 229 -31.14 -6.08 3.22
CA LYS A 229 -29.96 -5.48 2.61
C LYS A 229 -28.96 -6.57 2.18
N GLY A 230 -28.31 -6.43 1.03
CA GLY A 230 -27.35 -7.40 0.51
C GLY A 230 -27.90 -8.40 -0.49
N SER A 231 -29.11 -8.20 -1.02
CA SER A 231 -29.70 -9.12 -2.00
C SER A 231 -29.11 -8.91 -3.39
N TYR A 232 -28.84 -10.02 -4.05
CA TYR A 232 -28.22 -10.07 -5.37
C TYR A 232 -29.21 -10.57 -6.41
N GLY A 233 -29.21 -9.92 -7.59
CA GLY A 233 -29.91 -10.46 -8.74
C GLY A 233 -29.21 -11.71 -9.27
N TYR A 234 -29.91 -12.51 -10.04
CA TYR A 234 -29.41 -13.74 -10.66
C TYR A 234 -29.77 -13.81 -12.14
N TYR A 235 -29.02 -14.62 -12.88
CA TYR A 235 -29.38 -15.01 -14.25
C TYR A 235 -30.02 -16.38 -14.26
N ASN A 236 -31.14 -16.52 -14.98
CA ASN A 236 -31.70 -17.81 -15.21
C ASN A 236 -30.97 -18.59 -16.34
N ASN A 237 -31.33 -19.84 -16.58
CA ASN A 237 -30.70 -20.68 -17.59
C ASN A 237 -30.85 -20.14 -19.03
N SER A 238 -31.74 -19.20 -19.27
CA SER A 238 -31.92 -18.51 -20.57
C SER A 238 -31.16 -17.19 -20.67
N GLY A 239 -30.37 -16.85 -19.64
CA GLY A 239 -29.59 -15.60 -19.60
C GLY A 239 -30.42 -14.36 -19.26
N VAL A 240 -31.65 -14.52 -18.78
CA VAL A 240 -32.48 -13.41 -18.30
C VAL A 240 -32.04 -13.03 -16.90
N TRP A 241 -31.72 -11.77 -16.71
CA TRP A 241 -31.35 -11.23 -15.41
C TRP A 241 -32.59 -10.92 -14.57
N THR A 242 -32.62 -11.42 -13.35
CA THR A 242 -33.65 -11.12 -12.36
C THR A 242 -33.00 -10.33 -11.22
N PRO A 243 -33.10 -8.99 -11.21
CA PRO A 243 -32.55 -8.18 -10.15
C PRO A 243 -33.30 -8.35 -8.84
N ALA A 244 -32.59 -8.23 -7.72
CA ALA A 244 -33.15 -8.06 -6.41
C ALA A 244 -32.88 -6.63 -5.91
N TYR A 245 -33.90 -5.97 -5.37
CA TYR A 245 -33.81 -4.58 -4.95
C TYR A 245 -34.65 -4.29 -3.71
N TYR A 246 -34.36 -3.15 -3.06
CA TYR A 246 -35.25 -2.59 -2.05
C TYR A 246 -36.23 -1.59 -2.64
N ASN A 247 -37.38 -1.52 -2.04
CA ASN A 247 -38.37 -0.47 -2.30
C ASN A 247 -38.10 0.78 -1.44
N ASP A 248 -36.87 1.15 -1.23
CA ASP A 248 -36.52 2.34 -0.49
C ASP A 248 -35.95 3.40 -1.45
N TYR A 249 -36.48 4.61 -1.37
CA TYR A 249 -36.01 5.73 -2.17
C TYR A 249 -34.88 6.44 -1.42
N TYR A 250 -33.64 6.08 -1.71
CA TYR A 250 -32.47 6.66 -1.02
C TYR A 250 -31.87 7.87 -1.73
N GLY A 251 -32.23 8.13 -2.97
CA GLY A 251 -31.55 9.14 -3.78
C GLY A 251 -30.13 8.75 -4.22
N GLU A 252 -29.61 7.63 -3.74
CA GLU A 252 -28.29 7.08 -4.09
C GLU A 252 -28.27 5.56 -4.00
N ALA A 253 -27.23 4.93 -4.54
CA ALA A 253 -27.03 3.51 -4.43
C ALA A 253 -26.69 3.11 -2.98
N ALA A 254 -27.19 1.98 -2.51
CA ALA A 254 -26.93 1.51 -1.16
C ALA A 254 -25.46 1.13 -0.96
N SER A 255 -24.87 1.57 0.15
CA SER A 255 -23.46 1.35 0.47
C SER A 255 -23.09 -0.12 0.74
N ASP A 256 -24.08 -1.01 0.92
CA ASP A 256 -23.89 -2.46 1.09
C ASP A 256 -23.91 -3.24 -0.23
N GLY A 257 -23.96 -2.55 -1.37
CA GLY A 257 -23.99 -3.15 -2.71
C GLY A 257 -25.36 -3.63 -3.17
N SER A 258 -26.41 -3.45 -2.37
CA SER A 258 -27.78 -3.73 -2.76
C SER A 258 -28.22 -2.75 -3.85
N MET A 259 -29.11 -3.20 -4.72
CA MET A 259 -29.78 -2.31 -5.64
C MET A 259 -30.97 -1.64 -4.94
N THR A 260 -31.18 -0.36 -5.17
CA THR A 260 -32.30 0.40 -4.65
C THR A 260 -33.19 0.92 -5.77
N GLN A 261 -34.49 0.96 -5.53
CA GLN A 261 -35.39 1.71 -6.39
C GLN A 261 -35.28 3.18 -5.99
N TRP A 262 -34.69 4.00 -6.86
CA TRP A 262 -34.47 5.43 -6.60
C TRP A 262 -35.67 6.29 -7.00
N ALA A 263 -36.35 5.90 -8.07
CA ALA A 263 -37.59 6.48 -8.51
C ALA A 263 -38.47 5.37 -9.13
N ASP A 264 -39.72 5.67 -9.48
CA ASP A 264 -40.57 4.68 -10.14
C ASP A 264 -39.91 4.17 -11.42
N GLY A 265 -39.79 2.84 -11.53
CA GLY A 265 -39.11 2.20 -12.67
C GLY A 265 -37.61 2.51 -12.82
N TYR A 266 -36.99 3.19 -11.86
CA TYR A 266 -35.59 3.57 -11.92
C TYR A 266 -34.79 2.99 -10.75
N TYR A 267 -33.80 2.15 -11.07
CA TYR A 267 -33.05 1.37 -10.10
C TYR A 267 -31.56 1.68 -10.15
N VAL A 268 -30.89 1.79 -9.00
CA VAL A 268 -29.49 2.16 -8.90
C VAL A 268 -28.68 1.14 -8.11
N ALA A 269 -27.44 0.90 -8.55
CA ALA A 269 -26.50 0.03 -7.83
C ALA A 269 -25.06 0.52 -8.03
N HIS A 270 -24.20 0.36 -7.02
CA HIS A 270 -22.79 0.66 -7.13
C HIS A 270 -22.10 -0.26 -8.14
N SER A 271 -21.15 0.28 -8.92
CA SER A 271 -20.40 -0.45 -9.96
C SER A 271 -19.61 -1.64 -9.44
N TRP A 272 -19.13 -1.58 -8.21
CA TRP A 272 -18.40 -2.67 -7.56
C TRP A 272 -19.31 -3.83 -7.13
N SER A 273 -20.62 -3.61 -6.99
CA SER A 273 -21.58 -4.64 -6.60
C SER A 273 -21.87 -5.61 -7.76
N SER A 274 -22.40 -6.81 -7.44
CA SER A 274 -22.86 -7.75 -8.46
C SER A 274 -24.00 -7.19 -9.31
N ASN A 275 -24.90 -6.40 -8.70
CA ASN A 275 -25.97 -5.72 -9.40
C ASN A 275 -25.40 -4.67 -10.39
N GLY A 276 -24.43 -3.85 -9.96
CA GLY A 276 -23.81 -2.87 -10.81
C GLY A 276 -23.03 -3.49 -11.98
N ARG A 277 -22.34 -4.60 -11.75
CA ARG A 277 -21.70 -5.36 -12.83
C ARG A 277 -22.70 -5.97 -13.81
N ALA A 278 -23.83 -6.47 -13.32
CA ALA A 278 -24.92 -6.96 -14.17
C ALA A 278 -25.46 -5.81 -15.04
N ILE A 279 -25.73 -4.64 -14.47
CA ILE A 279 -26.16 -3.45 -15.22
C ILE A 279 -25.12 -3.08 -16.29
N ALA A 280 -23.83 -3.05 -15.93
CA ALA A 280 -22.76 -2.72 -16.86
C ALA A 280 -22.64 -3.72 -18.02
N SER A 281 -23.02 -4.98 -17.83
CA SER A 281 -23.03 -6.00 -18.89
C SER A 281 -24.18 -5.86 -19.87
N ARG A 282 -25.18 -5.02 -19.57
CA ARG A 282 -26.38 -4.78 -20.39
C ARG A 282 -27.09 -6.08 -20.74
N PRO A 283 -27.68 -6.82 -19.76
CA PRO A 283 -28.40 -8.06 -20.04
C PRO A 283 -29.45 -7.85 -21.13
N GLY A 284 -29.56 -8.77 -22.09
CA GLY A 284 -30.49 -8.66 -23.19
C GLY A 284 -31.95 -8.67 -22.75
N GLU A 285 -32.26 -9.39 -21.67
CA GLU A 285 -33.57 -9.44 -21.05
C GLU A 285 -33.48 -9.40 -19.53
N VAL A 286 -34.47 -8.76 -18.92
CA VAL A 286 -34.62 -8.59 -17.48
C VAL A 286 -36.02 -9.02 -17.07
N TYR A 287 -36.13 -9.75 -15.98
CA TYR A 287 -37.43 -10.08 -15.36
C TYR A 287 -37.51 -9.38 -13.99
N ILE A 288 -38.44 -8.44 -13.84
CA ILE A 288 -38.65 -7.68 -12.61
C ILE A 288 -40.15 -7.35 -12.44
N ASN A 289 -40.63 -7.37 -11.22
CA ASN A 289 -42.03 -7.04 -10.87
C ASN A 289 -43.07 -7.84 -11.68
N GLY A 290 -42.78 -9.12 -11.92
CA GLY A 290 -43.71 -10.00 -12.62
C GLY A 290 -43.73 -9.81 -14.16
N ARG A 291 -42.84 -9.02 -14.73
CA ARG A 291 -42.82 -8.69 -16.15
C ARG A 291 -41.45 -8.85 -16.78
N TYR A 292 -41.41 -9.29 -18.03
CA TYR A 292 -40.17 -9.30 -18.85
C TYR A 292 -39.97 -7.97 -19.53
N TYR A 293 -38.71 -7.55 -19.58
CA TYR A 293 -38.27 -6.35 -20.27
C TYR A 293 -37.07 -6.70 -21.13
N ARG A 294 -36.98 -6.09 -22.32
CA ARG A 294 -35.86 -6.25 -23.25
C ARG A 294 -35.02 -4.99 -23.29
N TYR A 295 -33.71 -5.17 -23.35
CA TYR A 295 -32.77 -4.09 -23.52
C TYR A 295 -33.04 -3.33 -24.81
N VAL A 296 -33.10 -2.01 -24.73
CA VAL A 296 -33.31 -1.11 -25.85
C VAL A 296 -32.07 -0.27 -26.13
N SER A 297 -31.60 0.43 -25.13
CA SER A 297 -30.50 1.38 -25.30
C SER A 297 -29.80 1.67 -23.96
N SER A 298 -28.69 2.35 -24.04
CA SER A 298 -28.01 2.90 -22.86
C SER A 298 -27.37 4.24 -23.17
N ARG A 299 -27.22 5.07 -22.15
CA ARG A 299 -26.47 6.33 -22.23
C ARG A 299 -25.58 6.49 -21.02
N VAL A 300 -24.50 7.27 -21.18
CA VAL A 300 -23.67 7.71 -20.05
C VAL A 300 -23.97 9.16 -19.79
N VAL A 301 -24.33 9.48 -18.55
CA VAL A 301 -24.58 10.87 -18.11
C VAL A 301 -23.47 11.31 -17.18
N PRO A 302 -23.07 12.59 -17.17
CA PRO A 302 -22.04 13.10 -16.27
C PRO A 302 -22.41 12.94 -14.78
N VAL A 303 -21.42 12.83 -13.92
CA VAL A 303 -21.61 12.89 -12.47
C VAL A 303 -22.25 14.23 -12.09
N GLY A 304 -23.28 14.18 -11.27
CA GLY A 304 -24.00 15.36 -10.80
C GLY A 304 -25.14 15.83 -11.73
N GLN A 305 -25.41 15.11 -12.82
CA GLN A 305 -26.64 15.34 -13.59
C GLN A 305 -27.84 14.86 -12.75
N GLU A 306 -28.77 15.76 -12.53
CA GLU A 306 -30.01 15.46 -11.81
C GLU A 306 -30.93 14.58 -12.65
N TYR A 307 -31.80 13.83 -11.96
CA TYR A 307 -32.93 13.12 -12.57
C TYR A 307 -33.98 14.15 -12.95
N ASP A 308 -33.92 14.62 -14.18
CA ASP A 308 -34.81 15.64 -14.73
C ASP A 308 -35.96 15.03 -15.54
N ASP A 309 -36.90 15.88 -15.94
CA ASP A 309 -38.11 15.48 -16.72
C ASP A 309 -37.74 14.78 -18.04
N GLU A 310 -36.59 15.12 -18.63
CA GLU A 310 -36.14 14.47 -19.88
C GLU A 310 -35.66 13.02 -19.58
N LEU A 311 -34.90 12.84 -18.53
CA LEU A 311 -34.45 11.51 -18.12
C LEU A 311 -35.63 10.66 -17.67
N GLU A 312 -36.58 11.21 -16.92
CA GLU A 312 -37.80 10.54 -16.49
C GLU A 312 -38.65 10.09 -17.69
N ALA A 313 -38.87 10.98 -18.64
CA ALA A 313 -39.62 10.68 -19.87
C ALA A 313 -38.94 9.57 -20.69
N TRP A 314 -37.60 9.57 -20.75
CA TRP A 314 -36.86 8.53 -21.46
C TRP A 314 -36.93 7.18 -20.72
N VAL A 315 -36.83 7.17 -19.37
CA VAL A 315 -36.97 5.95 -18.56
C VAL A 315 -38.32 5.28 -18.77
N HIS A 316 -39.40 6.08 -18.80
CA HIS A 316 -40.78 5.58 -18.92
C HIS A 316 -41.29 5.45 -20.37
N GLN A 317 -40.41 5.72 -21.33
CA GLN A 317 -40.79 5.55 -22.74
C GLN A 317 -41.32 4.12 -22.98
N ASN A 318 -42.46 4.01 -23.63
CA ASN A 318 -43.15 2.72 -23.89
C ASN A 318 -43.41 1.83 -22.64
N GLY A 319 -43.56 2.45 -21.48
CA GLY A 319 -43.72 1.70 -20.21
C GLY A 319 -42.43 1.05 -19.73
N GLY A 320 -41.31 1.61 -20.10
CA GLY A 320 -39.96 1.14 -19.80
C GLY A 320 -39.52 1.33 -18.35
N ILE A 321 -38.38 0.74 -18.05
CA ILE A 321 -37.64 0.86 -16.80
C ILE A 321 -36.15 1.09 -17.08
N ALA A 322 -35.42 1.60 -16.09
CA ALA A 322 -33.98 1.79 -16.26
C ALA A 322 -33.19 1.36 -15.03
N PHE A 323 -31.94 0.97 -15.30
CA PHE A 323 -30.95 0.64 -14.27
C PHE A 323 -29.72 1.51 -14.44
N GLN A 324 -29.21 2.02 -13.33
CA GLN A 324 -28.02 2.86 -13.28
C GLN A 324 -26.89 2.20 -12.49
N THR A 325 -25.66 2.36 -13.00
CA THR A 325 -24.44 2.09 -12.25
C THR A 325 -23.34 3.10 -12.60
N CYS A 326 -22.36 3.27 -11.71
CA CYS A 326 -21.21 4.14 -11.98
C CYS A 326 -20.30 3.52 -13.05
N VAL A 327 -19.73 4.39 -13.89
CA VAL A 327 -18.69 4.03 -14.87
C VAL A 327 -17.65 5.15 -14.93
N SER A 328 -16.52 4.89 -15.59
CA SER A 328 -15.54 5.95 -15.80
C SER A 328 -16.17 7.14 -16.55
N GLY A 329 -16.17 8.31 -15.91
CA GLY A 329 -16.70 9.57 -16.48
C GLY A 329 -18.18 9.83 -16.22
N GLY A 330 -18.90 8.99 -15.45
CA GLY A 330 -20.30 9.28 -15.16
C GLY A 330 -21.11 8.08 -14.68
N TYR A 331 -22.41 8.13 -14.98
CA TYR A 331 -23.37 7.06 -14.71
C TYR A 331 -23.80 6.40 -16.01
N LEU A 332 -23.62 5.09 -16.12
CA LEU A 332 -24.25 4.29 -17.18
C LEU A 332 -25.71 4.04 -16.79
N ILE A 333 -26.63 4.46 -17.65
CA ILE A 333 -28.05 4.18 -17.51
C ILE A 333 -28.47 3.27 -18.67
N THR A 334 -29.06 2.13 -18.35
CA THR A 334 -29.57 1.14 -19.31
C THR A 334 -31.07 1.15 -19.31
N HIS A 335 -31.69 1.29 -20.47
CA HIS A 335 -33.15 1.35 -20.65
C HIS A 335 -33.68 0.05 -21.25
N TYR A 336 -34.78 -0.40 -20.68
CA TYR A 336 -35.49 -1.61 -21.07
C TYR A 336 -36.95 -1.34 -21.28
N GLU A 337 -37.53 -1.94 -22.30
CA GLU A 337 -38.96 -1.86 -22.57
C GLU A 337 -39.65 -3.21 -22.34
N PRO A 338 -40.93 -3.22 -21.93
CA PRO A 338 -41.66 -4.46 -21.67
C PRO A 338 -41.73 -5.31 -22.93
N VAL A 339 -41.62 -6.62 -22.70
CA VAL A 339 -41.92 -7.65 -23.73
C VAL A 339 -43.35 -8.04 -23.53
N ASP A 340 -44.21 -7.81 -24.55
CA ASP A 340 -45.63 -8.18 -24.52
C ASP A 340 -45.82 -9.70 -24.54
#